data_ef3d08958337eafd6f2edf4847c40754
#
_entry.id   ef3d08958337eafd6f2edf4847c40754
#
_cell.length_a   1.000
_cell.length_b   1.000
_cell.length_c   1.000
_cell.angle_alpha   90.00
_cell.angle_beta   90.00
_cell.angle_gamma   90.00
#
_symmetry.space_group_name_H-M   'P 1'
#
loop_
_entity.id
_entity.type
_entity.pdbx_description
1 polymer ?
#
loop_
_entity_poly.entity_id
_entity_poly.type
_entity_poly.pdbx_seq_one_letter_code
_entity_poly.pdbx_strand_id
1 'polypeptide(L)'
;MFVASLLALSVTSVAVAVPASSAAPPARHDVTVWVHLADRERGIGFDPSISPRALQRRIRRGVGTELRDSDRLVSPSHVAALVSHGATVRVESRWLNAVSVRVDRERLAAMRELPFVKGIEPVRVGRRAELLPVAPPVAQEGGVAGSDYGASLEQLAQIDLPALHARGFRGEGIVIGVLDTGFNRVHQAFASAEHPLDVIAEWDFINNDPNTGIERGDPSNQHRHGTWILGTLAAYAPGTLVGAAYEASFILAKTEAVPTETPIEEDYYVAGLEFIEAQGADIATSSLGYIDWYTQEDLDGASAVTTIAVNIATSKGLICLTAAGNAGHDEDPGTSHLVAPGDALEVITCGAVDATGATAGFSSDGPTADGRIKPELLARGVATATVHSTNATGVAALNGTSLSTPLVAGALACILEARPELGVGALREALFATATEPTSDPLFVRGYGILQADDAASFGRNEGDLNLDGTVNSLDLALLLGAWGGCAACEACPFDLDGDCEVGASDLSLLLGGWEGGSTP
;
A
#
# COMPACT_ATOMS: atom_id res chain seq x y z
N MET A 1 -23.12 1.60 -71.18
CA MET A 1 -21.70 1.30 -71.38
C MET A 1 -20.90 2.47 -70.81
N PHE A 2 -20.57 2.43 -69.54
CA PHE A 2 -19.63 3.37 -68.92
C PHE A 2 -18.71 2.56 -68.03
N VAL A 3 -17.43 2.53 -68.42
CA VAL A 3 -16.35 1.87 -67.70
C VAL A 3 -15.79 2.84 -66.68
N ALA A 4 -15.89 2.52 -65.41
CA ALA A 4 -15.27 3.29 -64.33
C ALA A 4 -13.90 2.66 -64.01
N SER A 5 -12.84 3.41 -64.29
CA SER A 5 -11.46 3.06 -63.92
C SER A 5 -11.25 3.40 -62.45
N LEU A 6 -10.93 2.40 -61.66
CA LEU A 6 -10.37 2.58 -60.31
C LEU A 6 -8.87 2.85 -60.42
N LEU A 7 -8.44 4.03 -59.98
CA LEU A 7 -7.05 4.34 -59.69
C LEU A 7 -6.74 3.81 -58.28
N ALA A 8 -5.84 2.82 -58.17
CA ALA A 8 -5.26 2.39 -56.90
C ALA A 8 -4.09 3.32 -56.55
N LEU A 9 -4.25 4.14 -55.50
CA LEU A 9 -3.12 4.83 -54.88
C LEU A 9 -2.37 3.86 -53.97
N SER A 10 -1.15 3.50 -54.34
CA SER A 10 -0.21 2.82 -53.49
C SER A 10 0.41 3.80 -52.48
N VAL A 11 0.05 3.68 -51.22
CA VAL A 11 0.72 4.39 -50.13
C VAL A 11 1.97 3.56 -49.76
N THR A 12 3.12 4.04 -50.16
CA THR A 12 4.40 3.53 -49.69
C THR A 12 4.66 4.07 -48.30
N SER A 13 4.48 3.22 -47.27
CA SER A 13 4.90 3.51 -45.91
C SER A 13 6.43 3.44 -45.82
N VAL A 14 7.04 4.61 -45.64
CA VAL A 14 8.46 4.69 -45.26
C VAL A 14 8.54 4.33 -43.77
N ALA A 15 9.00 3.11 -43.49
CA ALA A 15 9.35 2.73 -42.13
C ALA A 15 10.61 3.49 -41.72
N VAL A 16 10.48 4.49 -40.88
CA VAL A 16 11.60 5.10 -40.18
C VAL A 16 12.03 4.08 -39.12
N ALA A 17 13.16 3.43 -39.38
CA ALA A 17 13.82 2.57 -38.39
C ALA A 17 14.32 3.48 -37.26
N VAL A 18 13.61 3.46 -36.13
CA VAL A 18 14.13 3.94 -34.85
C VAL A 18 15.22 2.96 -34.44
N PRO A 19 16.47 3.40 -34.23
CA PRO A 19 17.49 2.50 -33.74
C PRO A 19 17.07 2.02 -32.35
N ALA A 20 16.95 0.69 -32.18
CA ALA A 20 16.83 0.08 -30.87
C ALA A 20 18.04 0.54 -30.05
N SER A 21 17.78 1.32 -29.01
CA SER A 21 18.79 1.66 -28.00
C SER A 21 19.14 0.36 -27.28
N SER A 22 20.14 -0.36 -27.81
CA SER A 22 20.81 -1.38 -27.03
C SER A 22 21.56 -0.62 -25.92
N ALA A 23 20.98 -0.59 -24.72
CA ALA A 23 21.72 -0.16 -23.56
C ALA A 23 22.99 -1.01 -23.48
N ALA A 24 24.15 -0.37 -23.70
CA ALA A 24 25.44 -1.04 -23.55
C ALA A 24 25.52 -1.58 -22.11
N PRO A 25 26.08 -2.79 -21.88
CA PRO A 25 26.31 -3.28 -20.54
C PRO A 25 27.12 -2.24 -19.75
N PRO A 26 26.83 -2.03 -18.45
CA PRO A 26 27.48 -1.00 -17.67
C PRO A 26 29.00 -1.16 -17.75
N ALA A 27 29.69 -0.06 -18.03
CA ALA A 27 31.13 -0.04 -17.98
C ALA A 27 31.56 -0.43 -16.54
N ARG A 28 32.69 -1.11 -16.38
CA ARG A 28 33.15 -1.70 -15.09
C ARG A 28 33.33 -0.72 -13.93
N HIS A 29 33.02 0.58 -14.12
CA HIS A 29 33.26 1.67 -13.16
C HIS A 29 32.00 2.49 -12.84
N ASP A 30 30.87 2.21 -13.47
CA ASP A 30 29.63 2.96 -13.20
C ASP A 30 29.08 2.65 -11.80
N VAL A 31 28.63 3.69 -11.11
CA VAL A 31 27.97 3.62 -9.82
C VAL A 31 26.64 4.36 -9.88
N THR A 32 25.67 3.93 -9.09
CA THR A 32 24.40 4.64 -8.89
C THR A 32 24.47 5.41 -7.58
N VAL A 33 24.18 6.71 -7.64
CA VAL A 33 24.28 7.59 -6.47
C VAL A 33 23.12 8.57 -6.42
N TRP A 34 22.70 8.94 -5.22
CA TRP A 34 21.95 10.13 -4.95
C TRP A 34 22.85 11.35 -4.94
N VAL A 35 22.50 12.38 -5.70
CA VAL A 35 23.12 13.71 -5.65
C VAL A 35 22.12 14.65 -4.98
N HIS A 36 22.35 14.95 -3.71
CA HIS A 36 21.54 15.89 -2.93
C HIS A 36 21.90 17.33 -3.30
N LEU A 37 20.86 18.14 -3.54
CA LEU A 37 21.01 19.54 -3.95
C LEU A 37 20.89 20.46 -2.74
N ALA A 38 21.73 21.50 -2.69
CA ALA A 38 21.76 22.43 -1.56
C ALA A 38 20.49 23.28 -1.48
N ASP A 39 20.12 23.88 -2.61
CA ASP A 39 18.99 24.80 -2.70
C ASP A 39 18.13 24.50 -3.93
N ARG A 40 16.89 24.99 -3.89
CA ARG A 40 16.05 25.10 -5.07
C ARG A 40 16.24 26.47 -5.69
N GLU A 41 16.42 26.52 -7.00
CA GLU A 41 16.53 27.79 -7.69
C GLU A 41 15.26 28.63 -7.49
N ARG A 42 15.45 29.96 -7.36
CA ARG A 42 14.34 30.91 -7.27
C ARG A 42 13.48 30.83 -8.53
N GLY A 43 12.16 30.69 -8.36
CA GLY A 43 11.21 30.63 -9.46
C GLY A 43 10.89 29.22 -9.97
N ILE A 44 11.51 28.17 -9.41
CA ILE A 44 11.09 26.79 -9.71
C ILE A 44 9.62 26.61 -9.31
N GLY A 45 8.82 26.13 -10.26
CA GLY A 45 7.40 25.84 -10.09
C GLY A 45 7.14 24.63 -9.19
N PHE A 46 5.90 24.53 -8.74
CA PHE A 46 5.40 23.32 -8.14
C PHE A 46 5.18 22.25 -9.21
N ASP A 47 5.23 20.99 -8.78
CA ASP A 47 5.02 19.85 -9.65
C ASP A 47 3.56 19.88 -10.19
N PRO A 48 3.35 19.99 -11.50
CA PRO A 48 2.03 20.03 -12.09
C PRO A 48 1.31 18.66 -12.05
N SER A 49 2.01 17.58 -11.71
CA SER A 49 1.42 16.25 -11.58
C SER A 49 0.62 16.09 -10.28
N ILE A 50 0.76 17.01 -9.31
CA ILE A 50 -0.04 17.00 -8.08
C ILE A 50 -1.50 17.22 -8.43
N SER A 51 -2.28 16.15 -8.32
CA SER A 51 -3.67 16.13 -8.72
C SER A 51 -4.58 16.94 -7.77
N PRO A 52 -5.75 17.42 -8.27
CA PRO A 52 -6.76 18.00 -7.38
C PRO A 52 -7.19 17.04 -6.26
N ARG A 53 -7.21 15.72 -6.51
CA ARG A 53 -7.52 14.70 -5.51
C ARG A 53 -6.47 14.68 -4.38
N ALA A 54 -5.17 14.79 -4.70
CA ALA A 54 -4.11 14.88 -3.71
C ALA A 54 -4.31 16.09 -2.77
N LEU A 55 -4.65 17.25 -3.34
CA LEU A 55 -4.93 18.45 -2.55
C LEU A 55 -6.18 18.28 -1.68
N GLN A 56 -7.24 17.68 -2.20
CA GLN A 56 -8.45 17.39 -1.43
C GLN A 56 -8.18 16.41 -0.28
N ARG A 57 -7.38 15.35 -0.52
CA ARG A 57 -6.95 14.45 0.56
C ARG A 57 -6.23 15.22 1.65
N ARG A 58 -5.25 16.08 1.32
CA ARG A 58 -4.52 16.90 2.29
C ARG A 58 -5.47 17.75 3.15
N ILE A 59 -6.52 18.33 2.54
CA ILE A 59 -7.55 19.06 3.28
C ILE A 59 -8.30 18.14 4.24
N ARG A 60 -8.83 17.02 3.74
CA ARG A 60 -9.60 16.06 4.54
C ARG A 60 -8.80 15.53 5.74
N ARG A 61 -7.48 15.35 5.56
CA ARG A 61 -6.56 14.87 6.61
C ARG A 61 -6.00 15.99 7.51
N GLY A 62 -6.52 17.24 7.40
CA GLY A 62 -6.11 18.36 8.25
C GLY A 62 -4.73 18.96 7.91
N VAL A 63 -4.13 18.59 6.78
CA VAL A 63 -2.80 19.09 6.36
C VAL A 63 -2.87 20.47 5.72
N GLY A 64 -4.00 20.82 5.10
CA GLY A 64 -4.23 22.08 4.39
C GLY A 64 -3.85 22.02 2.90
N THR A 65 -4.02 23.15 2.20
CA THR A 65 -3.80 23.26 0.74
C THR A 65 -2.46 23.87 0.36
N GLU A 66 -1.70 24.36 1.33
CA GLU A 66 -0.44 25.03 1.03
C GLU A 66 0.58 24.05 0.45
N LEU A 67 1.06 24.37 -0.75
CA LEU A 67 2.16 23.64 -1.37
C LEU A 67 3.48 24.01 -0.68
N ARG A 68 4.23 22.99 -0.29
CA ARG A 68 5.49 23.11 0.44
C ARG A 68 6.69 23.04 -0.52
N ASP A 69 7.88 23.30 -0.04
CA ASP A 69 9.09 23.17 -0.86
C ASP A 69 9.26 21.75 -1.42
N SER A 70 8.83 20.72 -0.68
CA SER A 70 8.80 19.33 -1.17
C SER A 70 7.78 19.08 -2.30
N ASP A 71 6.96 20.06 -2.67
CA ASP A 71 6.07 20.00 -3.82
C ASP A 71 6.64 20.70 -5.06
N ARG A 72 7.82 21.32 -4.96
CA ARG A 72 8.51 21.98 -6.07
C ARG A 72 9.34 20.97 -6.84
N LEU A 73 9.39 21.15 -8.15
CA LEU A 73 10.28 20.37 -9.01
C LEU A 73 11.74 20.50 -8.58
N VAL A 74 12.53 19.52 -8.91
CA VAL A 74 14.00 19.63 -8.91
C VAL A 74 14.41 20.66 -9.96
N SER A 75 15.50 21.41 -9.72
CA SER A 75 15.97 22.43 -10.66
C SER A 75 16.41 21.81 -12.00
N PRO A 76 15.73 22.11 -13.12
CA PRO A 76 16.13 21.57 -14.43
C PRO A 76 17.55 21.97 -14.86
N SER A 77 18.04 23.13 -14.42
CA SER A 77 19.40 23.59 -14.73
C SER A 77 20.45 22.76 -13.98
N HIS A 78 20.15 22.36 -12.72
CA HIS A 78 21.02 21.47 -11.95
C HIS A 78 21.05 20.07 -12.56
N VAL A 79 19.88 19.54 -12.95
CA VAL A 79 19.79 18.25 -13.67
C VAL A 79 20.61 18.28 -14.96
N ALA A 80 20.45 19.33 -15.78
CA ALA A 80 21.22 19.49 -17.01
C ALA A 80 22.73 19.59 -16.76
N ALA A 81 23.15 20.26 -15.69
CA ALA A 81 24.55 20.34 -15.29
C ALA A 81 25.11 18.96 -14.90
N LEU A 82 24.37 18.14 -14.13
CA LEU A 82 24.78 16.77 -13.81
C LEU A 82 24.93 15.92 -15.09
N VAL A 83 23.99 16.02 -16.02
CA VAL A 83 24.06 15.32 -17.32
C VAL A 83 25.29 15.78 -18.12
N SER A 84 25.63 17.07 -18.14
CA SER A 84 26.83 17.59 -18.82
C SER A 84 28.14 17.05 -18.21
N HIS A 85 28.11 16.64 -16.93
CA HIS A 85 29.23 15.97 -16.25
C HIS A 85 29.21 14.45 -16.44
N GLY A 86 28.33 13.95 -17.34
CA GLY A 86 28.27 12.54 -17.75
C GLY A 86 27.40 11.65 -16.87
N ALA A 87 26.48 12.24 -16.12
CA ALA A 87 25.47 11.50 -15.41
C ALA A 87 24.35 11.04 -16.35
N THR A 88 23.84 9.84 -16.13
CA THR A 88 22.55 9.39 -16.66
C THR A 88 21.53 9.46 -15.53
N VAL A 89 20.52 10.32 -15.68
CA VAL A 89 19.45 10.49 -14.70
C VAL A 89 18.60 9.21 -14.64
N ARG A 90 18.27 8.79 -13.43
CA ARG A 90 17.34 7.68 -13.15
C ARG A 90 16.05 8.20 -12.53
N VAL A 91 16.17 8.95 -11.43
CA VAL A 91 15.06 9.50 -10.66
C VAL A 91 15.36 10.95 -10.27
N GLU A 92 14.36 11.82 -10.39
CA GLU A 92 14.36 13.15 -9.81
C GLU A 92 13.38 13.16 -8.64
N SER A 93 13.90 13.25 -7.40
CA SER A 93 13.06 13.32 -6.21
C SER A 93 12.83 14.77 -5.77
N ARG A 94 11.58 15.22 -5.90
CA ARG A 94 11.19 16.52 -5.36
C ARG A 94 11.15 16.52 -3.84
N TRP A 95 10.89 15.38 -3.21
CA TRP A 95 10.87 15.30 -1.74
C TRP A 95 12.25 15.42 -1.12
N LEU A 96 13.19 14.70 -1.65
CA LEU A 96 14.58 14.72 -1.18
C LEU A 96 15.39 15.92 -1.68
N ASN A 97 14.88 16.67 -2.67
CA ASN A 97 15.63 17.64 -3.45
C ASN A 97 16.93 17.03 -3.95
N ALA A 98 16.82 15.89 -4.62
CA ALA A 98 17.94 15.07 -5.04
C ALA A 98 17.68 14.42 -6.40
N VAL A 99 18.75 14.01 -7.06
CA VAL A 99 18.71 13.29 -8.33
C VAL A 99 19.48 11.98 -8.18
N SER A 100 18.82 10.86 -8.43
CA SER A 100 19.51 9.58 -8.57
C SER A 100 20.09 9.48 -9.97
N VAL A 101 21.38 9.21 -10.06
CA VAL A 101 22.12 9.15 -11.32
C VAL A 101 23.02 7.93 -11.38
N ARG A 102 23.17 7.39 -12.61
CA ARG A 102 24.27 6.47 -12.93
C ARG A 102 25.42 7.28 -13.53
N VAL A 103 26.61 7.09 -13.02
CA VAL A 103 27.80 7.85 -13.42
C VAL A 103 29.08 7.06 -13.23
N ASP A 104 30.09 7.31 -14.06
CA ASP A 104 31.45 6.78 -13.84
C ASP A 104 32.00 7.33 -12.50
N ARG A 105 32.52 6.42 -11.66
CA ARG A 105 33.09 6.74 -10.34
C ARG A 105 34.14 7.84 -10.39
N GLU A 106 34.94 7.92 -11.46
CA GLU A 106 35.97 8.91 -11.63
C GLU A 106 35.40 10.34 -11.72
N ARG A 107 34.15 10.50 -12.14
CA ARG A 107 33.46 11.79 -12.28
C ARG A 107 32.85 12.31 -10.99
N LEU A 108 32.72 11.49 -9.95
CA LEU A 108 32.09 11.87 -8.68
C LEU A 108 32.79 13.03 -8.00
N ALA A 109 34.15 13.10 -8.07
CA ALA A 109 34.91 14.18 -7.47
C ALA A 109 34.55 15.53 -8.11
N ALA A 110 34.47 15.58 -9.45
CA ALA A 110 34.09 16.81 -10.16
C ALA A 110 32.65 17.22 -9.89
N MET A 111 31.72 16.25 -9.71
CA MET A 111 30.36 16.57 -9.35
C MET A 111 30.21 17.13 -7.93
N ARG A 112 31.03 16.70 -6.98
CA ARG A 112 31.03 17.24 -5.61
C ARG A 112 31.45 18.69 -5.54
N GLU A 113 32.24 19.16 -6.50
CA GLU A 113 32.70 20.56 -6.57
C GLU A 113 31.66 21.51 -7.18
N LEU A 114 30.53 20.99 -7.67
CA LEU A 114 29.45 21.81 -8.20
C LEU A 114 28.80 22.61 -7.05
N PRO A 115 28.60 23.92 -7.19
CA PRO A 115 28.20 24.79 -6.08
C PRO A 115 26.79 24.47 -5.52
N PHE A 116 25.99 23.77 -6.29
CA PHE A 116 24.64 23.37 -5.89
C PHE A 116 24.57 21.92 -5.34
N VAL A 117 25.68 21.19 -5.32
CA VAL A 117 25.71 19.82 -4.76
C VAL A 117 26.02 19.90 -3.27
N LYS A 118 25.07 19.46 -2.44
CA LYS A 118 25.19 19.37 -0.99
C LYS A 118 25.93 18.12 -0.54
N GLY A 119 25.66 16.99 -1.22
CA GLY A 119 26.26 15.70 -0.90
C GLY A 119 26.00 14.68 -2.00
N ILE A 120 26.81 13.62 -2.02
CA ILE A 120 26.62 12.47 -2.90
C ILE A 120 26.68 11.21 -2.05
N GLU A 121 25.64 10.40 -2.11
CA GLU A 121 25.49 9.14 -1.39
C GLU A 121 25.22 8.01 -2.36
N PRO A 122 25.67 6.77 -2.08
CA PRO A 122 25.31 5.63 -2.92
C PRO A 122 23.81 5.38 -2.86
N VAL A 123 23.17 5.08 -4.00
CA VAL A 123 21.86 4.45 -3.99
C VAL A 123 22.05 3.04 -3.45
N ARG A 124 21.33 2.74 -2.42
CA ARG A 124 21.48 1.48 -1.72
C ARG A 124 20.62 0.43 -2.41
N VAL A 125 21.08 -0.81 -2.34
CA VAL A 125 20.63 -1.91 -3.18
C VAL A 125 20.35 -3.12 -2.29
N GLY A 126 19.12 -3.66 -2.19
CA GLY A 126 18.66 -4.76 -1.31
C GLY A 126 18.31 -6.05 -2.03
N ARG A 127 18.20 -7.10 -1.23
CA ARG A 127 17.60 -8.36 -1.66
C ARG A 127 16.26 -8.52 -0.96
N ARG A 128 15.27 -8.97 -1.70
CA ARG A 128 13.98 -9.30 -1.13
C ARG A 128 13.96 -10.75 -0.66
N ALA A 129 13.36 -11.00 0.51
CA ALA A 129 13.00 -12.36 0.91
C ALA A 129 11.94 -12.92 -0.06
N GLU A 130 12.22 -14.07 -0.67
CA GLU A 130 11.25 -14.74 -1.54
C GLU A 130 10.10 -15.29 -0.69
N LEU A 131 8.84 -15.02 -1.11
CA LEU A 131 7.68 -15.64 -0.49
C LEU A 131 7.60 -17.11 -0.91
N LEU A 132 7.56 -18.00 0.08
CA LEU A 132 7.43 -19.43 -0.17
C LEU A 132 5.95 -19.82 -0.29
N PRO A 133 5.54 -20.39 -1.44
CA PRO A 133 4.20 -20.96 -1.57
C PRO A 133 4.01 -22.10 -0.57
N VAL A 134 2.86 -22.11 0.10
CA VAL A 134 2.39 -23.24 0.89
C VAL A 134 1.18 -23.87 0.22
N ALA A 135 0.82 -25.09 0.61
CA ALA A 135 -0.40 -25.69 0.11
C ALA A 135 -1.60 -24.77 0.45
N PRO A 136 -2.46 -24.45 -0.52
CA PRO A 136 -3.64 -23.65 -0.23
C PRO A 136 -4.46 -24.37 0.86
N PRO A 137 -5.12 -23.63 1.77
CA PRO A 137 -6.06 -24.24 2.68
C PRO A 137 -7.09 -24.99 1.85
N VAL A 138 -7.34 -26.24 2.18
CA VAL A 138 -8.40 -27.01 1.56
C VAL A 138 -9.67 -26.25 1.83
N ALA A 139 -10.36 -25.79 0.77
CA ALA A 139 -11.69 -25.21 0.91
C ALA A 139 -12.49 -26.21 1.75
N GLN A 140 -12.87 -25.87 2.96
CA GLN A 140 -13.69 -26.75 3.78
C GLN A 140 -15.03 -26.85 3.06
N GLU A 141 -15.33 -28.04 2.53
CA GLU A 141 -16.69 -28.40 2.12
C GLU A 141 -17.53 -28.39 3.41
N GLY A 142 -18.15 -27.27 3.71
CA GLY A 142 -18.87 -27.05 4.96
C GLY A 142 -18.73 -25.63 5.51
N GLY A 143 -18.13 -24.71 4.77
CA GLY A 143 -18.18 -23.29 5.06
C GLY A 143 -19.63 -22.86 5.22
N VAL A 144 -19.93 -22.12 6.28
CA VAL A 144 -21.25 -21.56 6.62
C VAL A 144 -21.94 -21.14 5.33
N ALA A 145 -23.05 -21.82 4.99
CA ALA A 145 -23.82 -21.53 3.78
C ALA A 145 -24.20 -20.04 3.83
N GLY A 146 -23.62 -19.24 2.94
CA GLY A 146 -23.87 -17.81 2.84
C GLY A 146 -22.64 -16.90 2.87
N SER A 147 -21.40 -17.40 3.09
CA SER A 147 -20.23 -16.49 2.99
C SER A 147 -19.71 -16.44 1.56
N ASP A 148 -19.87 -15.29 0.92
CA ASP A 148 -19.35 -15.03 -0.44
C ASP A 148 -17.82 -14.94 -0.52
N TYR A 149 -17.10 -15.00 0.62
CA TYR A 149 -15.65 -14.76 0.71
C TYR A 149 -14.79 -15.94 0.24
N GLY A 150 -15.32 -17.15 0.17
CA GLY A 150 -14.56 -18.35 -0.23
C GLY A 150 -13.32 -18.57 0.64
N ALA A 151 -12.14 -18.74 0.01
CA ALA A 151 -10.88 -19.02 0.69
C ALA A 151 -10.36 -17.86 1.57
N SER A 152 -10.87 -16.65 1.40
CA SER A 152 -10.44 -15.49 2.19
C SER A 152 -11.24 -15.24 3.46
N LEU A 153 -12.31 -16.01 3.72
CA LEU A 153 -13.18 -15.77 4.88
C LEU A 153 -12.42 -15.68 6.21
N GLU A 154 -11.62 -16.70 6.53
CA GLU A 154 -10.94 -16.77 7.83
C GLU A 154 -9.94 -15.63 8.04
N GLN A 155 -9.22 -15.22 7.00
CA GLN A 155 -8.24 -14.13 7.11
C GLN A 155 -8.90 -12.77 7.26
N LEU A 156 -10.05 -12.55 6.65
CA LEU A 156 -10.84 -11.32 6.79
C LEU A 156 -11.59 -11.28 8.12
N ALA A 157 -12.16 -12.41 8.55
CA ALA A 157 -12.81 -12.52 9.86
C ALA A 157 -11.82 -12.31 11.02
N GLN A 158 -10.57 -12.74 10.87
CA GLN A 158 -9.55 -12.56 11.91
C GLN A 158 -9.24 -11.09 12.22
N ILE A 159 -9.50 -10.18 11.28
CA ILE A 159 -9.34 -8.72 11.44
C ILE A 159 -10.69 -8.00 11.51
N ASP A 160 -11.77 -8.74 11.75
CA ASP A 160 -13.16 -8.25 11.88
C ASP A 160 -13.65 -7.39 10.69
N LEU A 161 -13.14 -7.67 9.49
CA LEU A 161 -13.49 -6.91 8.28
C LEU A 161 -14.89 -7.26 7.71
N PRO A 162 -15.41 -8.50 7.81
CA PRO A 162 -16.75 -8.82 7.33
C PRO A 162 -17.86 -7.99 7.99
N ALA A 163 -17.67 -7.52 9.23
CA ALA A 163 -18.60 -6.63 9.91
C ALA A 163 -18.71 -5.26 9.18
N LEU A 164 -17.58 -4.66 8.80
CA LEU A 164 -17.58 -3.44 7.98
C LEU A 164 -18.19 -3.65 6.59
N HIS A 165 -17.90 -4.78 5.94
CA HIS A 165 -18.52 -5.12 4.67
C HIS A 165 -20.05 -5.29 4.78
N ALA A 166 -20.54 -5.83 5.90
CA ALA A 166 -21.97 -5.96 6.19
C ALA A 166 -22.64 -4.59 6.39
N ARG A 167 -21.93 -3.62 6.97
CA ARG A 167 -22.38 -2.21 7.06
C ARG A 167 -22.36 -1.48 5.71
N GLY A 168 -21.74 -2.06 4.67
CA GLY A 168 -21.65 -1.49 3.32
C GLY A 168 -20.31 -0.89 2.96
N PHE A 169 -19.33 -0.87 3.87
CA PHE A 169 -18.00 -0.27 3.64
C PHE A 169 -17.02 -1.30 3.05
N ARG A 170 -16.63 -1.12 1.78
CA ARG A 170 -15.82 -2.06 0.99
C ARG A 170 -14.65 -1.39 0.27
N GLY A 171 -14.38 -0.13 0.63
CA GLY A 171 -13.32 0.72 0.05
C GLY A 171 -13.82 1.67 -1.04
N GLU A 172 -15.14 1.82 -1.26
CA GLU A 172 -15.69 2.71 -2.28
C GLU A 172 -15.22 4.16 -2.08
N GLY A 173 -14.76 4.79 -3.16
CA GLY A 173 -14.27 6.16 -3.15
C GLY A 173 -12.87 6.34 -2.55
N ILE A 174 -12.25 5.30 -2.00
CA ILE A 174 -10.88 5.30 -1.48
C ILE A 174 -9.90 4.84 -2.57
N VAL A 175 -8.74 5.47 -2.62
CA VAL A 175 -7.67 5.12 -3.57
C VAL A 175 -6.47 4.54 -2.82
N ILE A 176 -6.11 3.31 -3.18
CA ILE A 176 -4.95 2.60 -2.63
C ILE A 176 -3.81 2.61 -3.65
N GLY A 177 -2.69 3.20 -3.30
CA GLY A 177 -1.45 3.09 -4.04
C GLY A 177 -0.67 1.84 -3.64
N VAL A 178 -0.23 1.04 -4.61
CA VAL A 178 0.53 -0.19 -4.39
C VAL A 178 1.91 -0.08 -5.04
N LEU A 179 2.97 -0.18 -4.23
CA LEU A 179 4.35 -0.26 -4.73
C LEU A 179 4.79 -1.72 -4.69
N ASP A 180 5.16 -2.29 -5.86
CA ASP A 180 5.57 -3.69 -5.93
C ASP A 180 6.34 -4.02 -7.24
N THR A 181 6.48 -5.32 -7.53
CA THR A 181 7.23 -5.88 -8.65
C THR A 181 6.51 -5.81 -10.00
N GLY A 182 5.27 -5.31 -10.05
CA GLY A 182 4.38 -5.35 -11.21
C GLY A 182 3.19 -6.30 -11.00
N PHE A 183 2.22 -6.25 -11.92
CA PHE A 183 0.87 -6.79 -11.68
C PHE A 183 0.32 -7.54 -12.88
N ASN A 184 0.13 -8.84 -12.74
CA ASN A 184 -0.59 -9.64 -13.74
C ASN A 184 -2.10 -9.60 -13.47
N ARG A 185 -2.83 -8.80 -14.22
CA ARG A 185 -4.27 -8.51 -14.02
C ARG A 185 -5.20 -9.42 -14.84
N VAL A 186 -4.68 -10.52 -15.41
CA VAL A 186 -5.51 -11.43 -16.24
C VAL A 186 -6.37 -12.40 -15.44
N HIS A 187 -6.22 -12.44 -14.10
CA HIS A 187 -7.00 -13.33 -13.25
C HIS A 187 -8.49 -12.93 -13.27
N GLN A 188 -9.39 -13.94 -13.33
CA GLN A 188 -10.85 -13.69 -13.41
C GLN A 188 -11.39 -12.85 -12.23
N ALA A 189 -10.79 -12.95 -11.04
CA ALA A 189 -11.18 -12.16 -9.88
C ALA A 189 -10.92 -10.64 -10.03
N PHE A 190 -10.16 -10.22 -11.03
CA PHE A 190 -9.97 -8.82 -11.41
C PHE A 190 -10.88 -8.36 -12.55
N ALA A 191 -11.56 -9.31 -13.20
CA ALA A 191 -12.41 -9.07 -14.38
C ALA A 191 -13.90 -9.34 -14.06
N SER A 192 -14.30 -9.29 -12.81
CA SER A 192 -15.71 -9.38 -12.40
C SER A 192 -16.55 -8.33 -13.12
N ALA A 193 -17.75 -8.69 -13.56
CA ALA A 193 -18.66 -7.72 -14.19
C ALA A 193 -19.31 -6.78 -13.15
N GLU A 194 -19.35 -7.21 -11.90
CA GLU A 194 -19.98 -6.50 -10.79
C GLU A 194 -19.01 -5.53 -10.12
N HIS A 195 -17.80 -6.02 -9.83
CA HIS A 195 -16.70 -5.23 -9.24
C HIS A 195 -15.41 -5.47 -10.03
N PRO A 196 -15.26 -4.85 -11.21
CA PRO A 196 -14.02 -4.92 -11.97
C PRO A 196 -12.91 -4.16 -11.24
N LEU A 197 -11.68 -4.67 -11.32
CA LEU A 197 -10.52 -3.95 -10.79
C LEU A 197 -10.43 -2.54 -11.42
N ASP A 198 -10.49 -1.51 -10.60
CA ASP A 198 -10.39 -0.11 -11.02
C ASP A 198 -8.97 0.43 -10.82
N VAL A 199 -8.20 0.53 -11.90
CA VAL A 199 -6.84 1.12 -11.90
C VAL A 199 -6.91 2.50 -12.54
N ILE A 200 -6.80 3.55 -11.73
CA ILE A 200 -6.94 4.95 -12.18
C ILE A 200 -5.63 5.57 -12.67
N ALA A 201 -4.48 5.02 -12.25
CA ALA A 201 -3.16 5.43 -12.71
C ALA A 201 -2.15 4.29 -12.51
N GLU A 202 -1.14 4.22 -13.35
CA GLU A 202 -0.03 3.29 -13.19
C GLU A 202 1.27 3.81 -13.80
N TRP A 203 2.42 3.37 -13.27
CA TRP A 203 3.72 3.68 -13.81
C TRP A 203 4.77 2.61 -13.50
N ASP A 204 5.53 2.21 -14.51
CA ASP A 204 6.71 1.33 -14.38
C ASP A 204 7.98 2.21 -14.29
N PHE A 205 8.59 2.27 -13.10
CA PHE A 205 9.82 3.03 -12.87
C PHE A 205 11.07 2.32 -13.40
N ILE A 206 10.97 1.03 -13.66
CA ILE A 206 12.08 0.21 -14.19
C ILE A 206 12.24 0.47 -15.69
N ASN A 207 11.15 0.39 -16.44
CA ASN A 207 11.11 0.58 -17.89
C ASN A 207 10.77 2.03 -18.28
N ASN A 208 10.35 2.85 -17.30
CA ASN A 208 9.96 4.25 -17.45
C ASN A 208 8.81 4.44 -18.46
N ASP A 209 7.72 3.71 -18.25
CA ASP A 209 6.52 3.75 -19.07
C ASP A 209 5.21 3.52 -18.26
N PRO A 210 4.03 3.72 -18.84
CA PRO A 210 2.75 3.58 -18.13
C PRO A 210 2.18 2.14 -18.13
N ASN A 211 3.03 1.10 -18.12
CA ASN A 211 2.58 -0.29 -18.12
C ASN A 211 3.20 -1.08 -16.98
N THR A 212 2.45 -1.33 -15.92
CA THR A 212 2.92 -2.16 -14.80
C THR A 212 2.64 -3.67 -14.98
N GLY A 213 2.07 -4.04 -16.13
CA GLY A 213 1.78 -5.42 -16.51
C GLY A 213 3.00 -6.17 -17.03
N ILE A 214 2.75 -7.38 -17.58
CA ILE A 214 3.80 -8.23 -18.14
C ILE A 214 4.31 -7.65 -19.45
N GLU A 215 5.62 -7.49 -19.57
CA GLU A 215 6.27 -6.95 -20.75
C GLU A 215 7.29 -7.91 -21.34
N ARG A 216 7.63 -7.62 -22.63
CA ARG A 216 8.65 -8.41 -23.31
C ARG A 216 10.03 -8.12 -22.70
N GLY A 217 10.63 -9.13 -22.11
CA GLY A 217 11.95 -9.03 -21.49
C GLY A 217 11.89 -9.14 -19.98
N ASP A 218 10.72 -9.04 -19.40
CA ASP A 218 10.55 -9.28 -17.97
C ASP A 218 10.90 -10.73 -17.61
N PRO A 219 11.56 -10.95 -16.49
CA PRO A 219 11.68 -12.28 -15.89
C PRO A 219 10.32 -12.92 -15.67
N SER A 220 10.20 -14.22 -15.84
CA SER A 220 8.93 -14.96 -15.73
C SER A 220 8.26 -14.87 -14.34
N ASN A 221 9.00 -14.45 -13.33
CA ASN A 221 8.53 -14.25 -11.95
C ASN A 221 8.34 -12.78 -11.58
N GLN A 222 8.63 -11.83 -12.49
CA GLN A 222 8.60 -10.38 -12.24
C GLN A 222 7.31 -9.93 -11.54
N HIS A 223 6.15 -10.35 -12.04
CA HIS A 223 4.85 -9.85 -11.58
C HIS A 223 4.20 -10.68 -10.45
N ARG A 224 4.85 -11.76 -10.01
CA ARG A 224 4.19 -12.71 -9.10
C ARG A 224 3.77 -12.06 -7.79
N HIS A 225 4.68 -11.34 -7.17
CA HIS A 225 4.46 -10.80 -5.84
C HIS A 225 3.40 -9.68 -5.86
N GLY A 226 3.54 -8.67 -6.71
CA GLY A 226 2.53 -7.60 -6.79
C GLY A 226 1.15 -8.14 -7.18
N THR A 227 1.08 -9.21 -7.99
CA THR A 227 -0.18 -9.88 -8.29
C THR A 227 -0.80 -10.49 -7.04
N TRP A 228 -0.02 -11.11 -6.16
CA TRP A 228 -0.51 -11.67 -4.90
C TRP A 228 -1.01 -10.58 -3.95
N ILE A 229 -0.25 -9.49 -3.83
CA ILE A 229 -0.63 -8.33 -3.02
C ILE A 229 -1.93 -7.71 -3.52
N LEU A 230 -2.02 -7.44 -4.83
CA LEU A 230 -3.23 -6.90 -5.45
C LEU A 230 -4.44 -7.84 -5.29
N GLY A 231 -4.22 -9.16 -5.38
CA GLY A 231 -5.26 -10.16 -5.16
C GLY A 231 -5.82 -10.14 -3.74
N THR A 232 -4.96 -9.93 -2.75
CA THR A 232 -5.38 -9.80 -1.34
C THR A 232 -6.23 -8.55 -1.10
N LEU A 233 -5.98 -7.46 -1.86
CA LEU A 233 -6.73 -6.20 -1.78
C LEU A 233 -8.03 -6.23 -2.59
N ALA A 234 -7.95 -6.61 -3.87
CA ALA A 234 -8.92 -6.24 -4.90
C ALA A 234 -9.65 -7.41 -5.56
N ALA A 235 -9.33 -8.65 -5.23
CA ALA A 235 -9.99 -9.80 -5.85
C ALA A 235 -11.50 -9.78 -5.58
N TYR A 236 -12.31 -10.04 -6.60
CA TYR A 236 -13.75 -10.27 -6.44
C TYR A 236 -14.20 -11.45 -7.26
N ALA A 237 -14.30 -12.60 -6.62
CA ALA A 237 -14.83 -13.85 -7.14
C ALA A 237 -15.65 -14.55 -6.03
N PRO A 238 -16.92 -14.12 -5.83
CA PRO A 238 -17.78 -14.63 -4.76
C PRO A 238 -17.81 -16.16 -4.69
N GLY A 239 -17.76 -16.71 -3.49
CA GLY A 239 -17.66 -18.15 -3.24
C GLY A 239 -16.27 -18.76 -3.50
N THR A 240 -15.32 -17.99 -4.06
CA THR A 240 -13.96 -18.46 -4.34
C THR A 240 -12.91 -17.66 -3.58
N LEU A 241 -12.88 -16.34 -3.77
CA LEU A 241 -11.93 -15.43 -3.16
C LEU A 241 -12.44 -13.98 -3.25
N VAL A 242 -12.46 -13.27 -2.14
CA VAL A 242 -12.79 -11.83 -2.08
C VAL A 242 -11.68 -11.09 -1.35
N GLY A 243 -11.20 -10.00 -1.93
CA GLY A 243 -10.17 -9.13 -1.35
C GLY A 243 -10.71 -8.22 -0.25
N ALA A 244 -9.80 -7.61 0.49
CA ALA A 244 -10.14 -6.79 1.65
C ALA A 244 -10.81 -5.45 1.29
N ALA A 245 -10.59 -4.89 0.08
CA ALA A 245 -11.17 -3.62 -0.38
C ALA A 245 -11.51 -3.69 -1.88
N TYR A 246 -12.41 -4.56 -2.25
CA TYR A 246 -12.70 -4.88 -3.65
C TYR A 246 -13.49 -3.79 -4.40
N GLU A 247 -13.99 -2.76 -3.72
CA GLU A 247 -14.62 -1.58 -4.30
C GLU A 247 -13.68 -0.35 -4.34
N ALA A 248 -12.43 -0.50 -3.85
CA ALA A 248 -11.44 0.57 -3.91
C ALA A 248 -10.90 0.79 -5.34
N SER A 249 -10.44 2.01 -5.62
CA SER A 249 -9.64 2.31 -6.80
C SER A 249 -8.14 2.15 -6.50
N PHE A 250 -7.33 1.87 -7.53
CA PHE A 250 -5.91 1.57 -7.35
C PHE A 250 -5.00 2.47 -8.19
N ILE A 251 -3.85 2.82 -7.61
CA ILE A 251 -2.69 3.39 -8.32
C ILE A 251 -1.56 2.38 -8.21
N LEU A 252 -1.03 1.92 -9.34
CA LEU A 252 -0.03 0.88 -9.37
C LEU A 252 1.35 1.45 -9.74
N ALA A 253 2.36 1.17 -8.91
CA ALA A 253 3.74 1.55 -9.15
C ALA A 253 4.63 0.31 -9.20
N LYS A 254 5.23 0.03 -10.36
CA LYS A 254 6.23 -1.02 -10.49
C LYS A 254 7.59 -0.43 -10.19
N THR A 255 8.09 -0.71 -8.99
CA THR A 255 9.31 -0.12 -8.44
C THR A 255 10.44 -1.13 -8.27
N GLU A 256 10.17 -2.44 -8.48
CA GLU A 256 11.13 -3.49 -8.20
C GLU A 256 11.36 -4.42 -9.37
N ALA A 257 12.60 -4.46 -9.85
CA ALA A 257 13.06 -5.49 -10.74
C ALA A 257 13.31 -6.80 -9.96
N VAL A 258 12.80 -7.91 -10.47
CA VAL A 258 13.04 -9.26 -9.98
C VAL A 258 13.93 -9.99 -11.00
N PRO A 259 15.21 -9.68 -11.16
CA PRO A 259 16.15 -10.54 -11.80
C PRO A 259 16.74 -11.47 -10.76
N THR A 260 17.21 -12.57 -11.18
CA THR A 260 17.74 -13.65 -10.35
C THR A 260 18.95 -13.25 -9.49
N GLU A 261 19.53 -12.05 -9.65
CA GLU A 261 20.74 -11.62 -8.93
C GLU A 261 20.94 -10.09 -8.84
N THR A 262 20.03 -9.21 -9.26
CA THR A 262 20.22 -7.78 -9.15
C THR A 262 19.48 -7.20 -7.96
N PRO A 263 20.06 -6.20 -7.36
CA PRO A 263 19.60 -5.55 -6.17
C PRO A 263 18.35 -4.69 -6.42
N ILE A 264 17.45 -4.65 -5.45
CA ILE A 264 16.32 -3.72 -5.39
C ILE A 264 16.87 -2.33 -5.09
N GLU A 265 16.48 -1.34 -5.87
CA GLU A 265 17.01 0.01 -5.74
C GLU A 265 15.98 0.92 -5.04
N GLU A 266 16.39 1.55 -3.95
CA GLU A 266 15.53 2.40 -3.10
C GLU A 266 15.05 3.69 -3.81
N ASP A 267 15.74 4.11 -4.90
CA ASP A 267 15.38 5.30 -5.65
C ASP A 267 14.04 5.16 -6.40
N TYR A 268 13.74 3.99 -6.92
CA TYR A 268 12.45 3.72 -7.54
C TYR A 268 11.30 3.68 -6.53
N TYR A 269 11.58 3.19 -5.31
CA TYR A 269 10.60 3.26 -4.22
C TYR A 269 10.20 4.71 -3.91
N VAL A 270 11.19 5.60 -3.76
CA VAL A 270 10.95 7.03 -3.52
C VAL A 270 10.11 7.65 -4.64
N ALA A 271 10.49 7.39 -5.90
CA ALA A 271 9.77 7.90 -7.07
C ALA A 271 8.33 7.35 -7.14
N GLY A 272 8.14 6.07 -6.86
CA GLY A 272 6.83 5.43 -6.82
C GLY A 272 5.93 6.03 -5.74
N LEU A 273 6.45 6.28 -4.55
CA LEU A 273 5.69 6.87 -3.46
C LEU A 273 5.33 8.34 -3.75
N GLU A 274 6.24 9.11 -4.37
CA GLU A 274 5.95 10.47 -4.86
C GLU A 274 4.85 10.49 -5.93
N PHE A 275 4.88 9.52 -6.84
CA PHE A 275 3.85 9.37 -7.86
C PHE A 275 2.49 9.05 -7.25
N ILE A 276 2.41 8.05 -6.37
CA ILE A 276 1.19 7.64 -5.66
C ILE A 276 0.58 8.83 -4.90
N GLU A 277 1.41 9.60 -4.18
CA GLU A 277 0.97 10.79 -3.47
C GLU A 277 0.41 11.85 -4.41
N ALA A 278 1.11 12.14 -5.52
CA ALA A 278 0.71 13.15 -6.49
C ALA A 278 -0.58 12.78 -7.22
N GLN A 279 -0.78 11.50 -7.54
CA GLN A 279 -2.03 11.02 -8.17
C GLN A 279 -3.22 11.03 -7.20
N GLY A 280 -2.98 11.18 -5.89
CA GLY A 280 -4.04 11.38 -4.89
C GLY A 280 -4.53 10.11 -4.20
N ALA A 281 -3.67 9.12 -4.01
CA ALA A 281 -3.99 8.00 -3.15
C ALA A 281 -4.31 8.45 -1.73
N ASP A 282 -5.22 7.77 -1.07
CA ASP A 282 -5.55 7.94 0.35
C ASP A 282 -4.63 7.07 1.22
N ILE A 283 -4.24 5.92 0.69
CA ILE A 283 -3.39 4.91 1.33
C ILE A 283 -2.26 4.56 0.36
N ALA A 284 -1.04 4.37 0.88
CA ALA A 284 0.06 3.72 0.16
C ALA A 284 0.46 2.46 0.92
N THR A 285 0.52 1.33 0.22
CA THR A 285 0.95 0.06 0.78
C THR A 285 2.16 -0.48 0.03
N SER A 286 3.17 -0.92 0.78
CA SER A 286 4.35 -1.56 0.24
C SER A 286 4.68 -2.82 1.02
N SER A 287 4.80 -3.94 0.31
CA SER A 287 5.24 -5.20 0.92
C SER A 287 6.73 -5.43 0.65
N LEU A 288 7.52 -4.37 0.81
CA LEU A 288 8.92 -4.26 0.45
C LEU A 288 9.75 -3.88 1.67
N GLY A 289 11.02 -4.28 1.69
CA GLY A 289 11.89 -3.94 2.80
C GLY A 289 13.37 -3.91 2.43
N TYR A 290 14.11 -2.98 3.03
CA TYR A 290 15.51 -2.70 2.78
C TYR A 290 16.31 -2.81 4.07
N ILE A 291 17.22 -3.78 4.17
CA ILE A 291 18.05 -3.98 5.37
C ILE A 291 19.53 -4.26 5.04
N ASP A 292 19.85 -4.84 3.88
CA ASP A 292 21.18 -5.41 3.58
C ASP A 292 22.37 -4.45 3.80
N TRP A 293 22.14 -3.13 3.91
CA TRP A 293 23.13 -2.10 4.18
C TRP A 293 22.76 -1.12 5.30
N TYR A 294 21.57 -1.27 5.86
CA TYR A 294 21.23 -0.60 7.10
C TYR A 294 21.57 -1.53 8.26
N THR A 295 22.14 -0.98 9.31
CA THR A 295 22.21 -1.64 10.61
C THR A 295 20.93 -1.38 11.38
N GLN A 296 20.67 -2.11 12.44
CA GLN A 296 19.52 -1.81 13.30
C GLN A 296 19.61 -0.39 13.90
N GLU A 297 20.80 0.14 14.08
CA GLU A 297 21.02 1.54 14.54
C GLU A 297 20.57 2.58 13.52
N ASP A 298 20.53 2.25 12.22
CA ASP A 298 20.05 3.14 11.15
C ASP A 298 18.52 3.15 11.04
N LEU A 299 17.83 2.24 11.72
CA LEU A 299 16.35 2.18 11.73
C LEU A 299 15.78 3.07 12.85
N ASP A 300 16.14 4.34 12.80
CA ASP A 300 15.87 5.37 13.80
C ASP A 300 14.69 6.31 13.44
N GLY A 301 14.05 6.06 12.32
CA GLY A 301 12.98 6.91 11.78
C GLY A 301 13.48 8.08 10.93
N ALA A 302 14.81 8.21 10.70
CA ALA A 302 15.39 9.39 10.04
C ALA A 302 16.52 9.08 9.05
N SER A 303 17.18 7.93 9.17
CA SER A 303 18.40 7.63 8.43
C SER A 303 18.16 6.96 7.08
N ALA A 304 17.25 6.01 6.98
CA ALA A 304 16.98 5.32 5.72
C ALA A 304 16.23 6.24 4.73
N VAL A 305 16.64 6.24 3.46
CA VAL A 305 16.06 7.10 2.42
C VAL A 305 14.58 6.80 2.20
N THR A 306 14.20 5.53 2.20
CA THR A 306 12.81 5.09 2.10
C THR A 306 11.98 5.52 3.30
N THR A 307 12.55 5.48 4.51
CA THR A 307 11.95 5.97 5.75
C THR A 307 11.69 7.49 5.68
N ILE A 308 12.68 8.27 5.19
CA ILE A 308 12.52 9.71 4.97
C ILE A 308 11.38 9.99 3.99
N ALA A 309 11.29 9.24 2.89
CA ALA A 309 10.22 9.40 1.91
C ALA A 309 8.83 9.10 2.52
N VAL A 310 8.70 8.04 3.32
CA VAL A 310 7.46 7.70 4.02
C VAL A 310 7.07 8.80 5.03
N ASN A 311 8.02 9.34 5.79
CA ASN A 311 7.74 10.47 6.70
C ASN A 311 7.23 11.71 5.96
N ILE A 312 7.76 12.00 4.77
CA ILE A 312 7.26 13.09 3.95
C ILE A 312 5.85 12.78 3.45
N ALA A 313 5.58 11.56 3.02
CA ALA A 313 4.27 11.12 2.56
C ALA A 313 3.21 11.25 3.66
N THR A 314 3.48 10.74 4.87
CA THR A 314 2.57 10.83 6.02
C THR A 314 2.34 12.28 6.43
N SER A 315 3.37 13.14 6.39
CA SER A 315 3.24 14.58 6.64
C SER A 315 2.34 15.31 5.63
N LYS A 316 2.07 14.70 4.48
CA LYS A 316 1.13 15.16 3.45
C LYS A 316 -0.26 14.51 3.58
N GLY A 317 -0.50 13.74 4.64
CA GLY A 317 -1.76 13.07 4.93
C GLY A 317 -1.98 11.77 4.13
N LEU A 318 -0.96 11.21 3.51
CA LEU A 318 -1.01 9.88 2.94
C LEU A 318 -0.82 8.85 4.07
N ILE A 319 -1.72 7.89 4.18
CA ILE A 319 -1.58 6.80 5.14
C ILE A 319 -0.67 5.75 4.53
N CYS A 320 0.48 5.50 5.17
CA CYS A 320 1.47 4.57 4.66
C CYS A 320 1.51 3.28 5.51
N LEU A 321 1.52 2.14 4.82
CA LEU A 321 1.70 0.83 5.43
C LEU A 321 2.89 0.12 4.82
N THR A 322 3.59 -0.66 5.64
CA THR A 322 4.70 -1.50 5.18
C THR A 322 4.78 -2.82 5.95
N ALA A 323 5.43 -3.81 5.34
CA ALA A 323 5.71 -5.08 6.00
C ALA A 323 6.85 -4.91 7.02
N ALA A 324 6.75 -5.60 8.16
CA ALA A 324 7.81 -5.60 9.19
C ALA A 324 9.10 -6.30 8.71
N GLY A 325 8.98 -7.28 7.83
CA GLY A 325 10.05 -8.14 7.37
C GLY A 325 9.79 -9.61 7.70
N ASN A 326 10.62 -10.49 7.14
CA ASN A 326 10.51 -11.95 7.30
C ASN A 326 11.81 -12.56 7.85
N ALA A 327 12.52 -11.82 8.71
CA ALA A 327 13.80 -12.26 9.29
C ALA A 327 13.66 -13.00 10.63
N GLY A 328 12.40 -13.14 11.11
CA GLY A 328 12.11 -13.76 12.40
C GLY A 328 12.05 -12.77 13.54
N HIS A 329 11.83 -13.29 14.73
CA HIS A 329 11.80 -12.55 16.00
C HIS A 329 12.42 -13.39 17.11
N ASP A 330 12.82 -12.76 18.20
CA ASP A 330 13.32 -13.44 19.39
C ASP A 330 12.69 -12.85 20.67
N GLU A 331 13.16 -13.30 21.84
CA GLU A 331 12.68 -12.84 23.15
C GLU A 331 13.57 -11.73 23.75
N ASP A 332 14.56 -11.22 22.99
CA ASP A 332 15.46 -10.17 23.46
C ASP A 332 14.98 -8.79 22.95
N PRO A 333 14.37 -7.95 23.80
CA PRO A 333 13.91 -6.63 23.39
C PRO A 333 15.04 -5.65 23.04
N GLY A 334 16.30 -6.06 23.17
CA GLY A 334 17.48 -5.30 22.78
C GLY A 334 17.92 -5.57 21.34
N THR A 335 17.34 -6.55 20.68
CA THR A 335 17.57 -6.88 19.27
C THR A 335 16.34 -6.54 18.43
N SER A 336 16.52 -6.39 17.13
CA SER A 336 15.45 -6.10 16.19
C SER A 336 15.76 -6.74 14.84
N HIS A 337 14.73 -7.21 14.15
CA HIS A 337 14.80 -7.81 12.81
C HIS A 337 14.01 -6.99 11.78
N LEU A 338 13.63 -5.76 12.16
CA LEU A 338 12.86 -4.84 11.34
C LEU A 338 13.61 -4.47 10.05
N VAL A 339 12.85 -4.11 9.01
CA VAL A 339 13.39 -3.60 7.74
C VAL A 339 12.86 -2.19 7.44
N ALA A 340 13.69 -1.33 6.83
CA ALA A 340 13.23 -0.02 6.37
C ALA A 340 12.22 -0.19 5.20
N PRO A 341 11.17 0.64 5.11
CA PRO A 341 10.83 1.79 5.93
C PRO A 341 9.93 1.49 7.15
N GLY A 342 9.96 0.27 7.69
CA GLY A 342 9.15 -0.12 8.85
C GLY A 342 9.42 0.74 10.10
N ASP A 343 10.58 1.37 10.16
CA ASP A 343 10.98 2.29 11.24
C ASP A 343 10.43 3.72 11.09
N ALA A 344 9.74 4.08 10.01
CA ALA A 344 9.22 5.43 9.82
C ALA A 344 8.26 5.85 10.96
N LEU A 345 8.17 7.17 11.21
CA LEU A 345 7.52 7.72 12.40
C LEU A 345 6.03 7.40 12.49
N GLU A 346 5.30 7.61 11.38
CA GLU A 346 3.84 7.43 11.34
C GLU A 346 3.39 6.32 10.37
N VAL A 347 4.32 5.51 9.87
CA VAL A 347 3.97 4.31 9.10
C VAL A 347 3.27 3.29 9.99
N ILE A 348 2.33 2.56 9.43
CA ILE A 348 1.75 1.37 10.07
C ILE A 348 2.53 0.16 9.58
N THR A 349 3.33 -0.42 10.45
CA THR A 349 4.15 -1.58 10.15
C THR A 349 3.42 -2.85 10.54
N CYS A 350 3.28 -3.78 9.60
CA CYS A 350 2.45 -4.97 9.74
C CYS A 350 3.29 -6.22 9.95
N GLY A 351 3.08 -6.90 11.07
CA GLY A 351 3.59 -8.24 11.35
C GLY A 351 2.59 -9.34 10.95
N ALA A 352 3.00 -10.58 11.05
CA ALA A 352 2.27 -11.74 10.59
C ALA A 352 1.84 -12.68 11.72
N VAL A 353 0.57 -13.14 11.66
CA VAL A 353 0.04 -14.22 12.50
C VAL A 353 -0.47 -15.41 11.67
N ASP A 354 -0.63 -16.54 12.31
CA ASP A 354 -1.30 -17.72 11.77
C ASP A 354 -2.82 -17.70 12.01
N ALA A 355 -3.49 -18.79 11.66
CA ALA A 355 -4.96 -18.96 11.84
C ALA A 355 -5.40 -18.91 13.31
N THR A 356 -4.52 -19.19 14.25
CA THR A 356 -4.83 -19.17 15.69
C THR A 356 -4.53 -17.82 16.35
N GLY A 357 -3.99 -16.86 15.59
CA GLY A 357 -3.52 -15.56 16.10
C GLY A 357 -2.12 -15.60 16.72
N ALA A 358 -1.41 -16.75 16.64
CA ALA A 358 -0.03 -16.83 17.08
C ALA A 358 0.91 -16.13 16.08
N THR A 359 1.90 -15.37 16.59
CA THR A 359 2.88 -14.70 15.72
C THR A 359 3.65 -15.70 14.89
N ALA A 360 3.76 -15.46 13.60
CA ALA A 360 4.48 -16.33 12.68
C ALA A 360 5.99 -16.27 12.96
N GLY A 361 6.66 -17.42 13.06
CA GLY A 361 8.06 -17.48 13.42
C GLY A 361 9.02 -16.75 12.47
N PHE A 362 8.56 -16.34 11.31
CA PHE A 362 9.33 -15.51 10.38
C PHE A 362 9.04 -14.00 10.52
N SER A 363 7.96 -13.60 11.23
CA SER A 363 7.60 -12.18 11.36
C SER A 363 8.69 -11.42 12.07
N SER A 364 9.20 -10.36 11.44
CA SER A 364 10.20 -9.51 12.08
C SER A 364 9.61 -8.70 13.23
N ASP A 365 10.42 -8.47 14.25
CA ASP A 365 10.13 -7.70 15.45
C ASP A 365 10.87 -6.35 15.46
N GLY A 366 10.49 -5.50 16.41
CA GLY A 366 11.21 -4.29 16.77
C GLY A 366 12.18 -4.52 17.96
N PRO A 367 12.53 -3.46 18.67
CA PRO A 367 12.09 -2.07 18.49
C PRO A 367 12.79 -1.35 17.32
N THR A 368 12.37 -0.12 17.03
CA THR A 368 13.23 0.82 16.27
C THR A 368 14.45 1.20 17.12
N ALA A 369 15.50 1.76 16.47
CA ALA A 369 16.71 2.21 17.17
C ALA A 369 16.43 3.27 18.26
N ASP A 370 15.38 4.07 18.09
CA ASP A 370 14.91 5.06 19.08
C ASP A 370 13.84 4.50 20.05
N GLY A 371 13.60 3.18 20.04
CA GLY A 371 12.80 2.47 21.04
C GLY A 371 11.28 2.50 20.82
N ARG A 372 10.79 2.81 19.61
CA ARG A 372 9.36 2.74 19.28
C ARG A 372 8.91 1.32 19.04
N ILE A 373 7.65 1.06 19.39
CA ILE A 373 6.98 -0.23 19.15
C ILE A 373 6.84 -0.45 17.65
N LYS A 374 7.34 -1.61 17.19
CA LYS A 374 7.15 -2.17 15.85
C LYS A 374 7.19 -3.72 15.94
N PRO A 375 6.41 -4.43 15.06
CA PRO A 375 5.33 -3.90 14.23
C PRO A 375 4.24 -3.26 15.10
N GLU A 376 3.42 -2.36 14.54
CA GLU A 376 2.28 -1.85 15.30
C GLU A 376 1.10 -2.81 15.29
N LEU A 377 0.77 -3.39 14.13
CA LEU A 377 -0.40 -4.25 13.94
C LEU A 377 -0.04 -5.59 13.33
N LEU A 378 -0.86 -6.58 13.61
CA LEU A 378 -0.76 -7.91 13.06
C LEU A 378 -2.01 -8.26 12.22
N ALA A 379 -1.80 -9.08 11.19
CA ALA A 379 -2.87 -9.74 10.44
C ALA A 379 -2.38 -11.10 9.92
N ARG A 380 -3.27 -11.88 9.29
CA ARG A 380 -2.91 -13.17 8.70
C ARG A 380 -1.73 -13.03 7.73
N GLY A 381 -0.64 -13.72 8.01
CA GLY A 381 0.53 -13.83 7.14
C GLY A 381 0.97 -15.27 6.91
N VAL A 382 0.26 -16.24 7.51
CA VAL A 382 0.51 -17.67 7.30
C VAL A 382 -0.65 -18.28 6.53
N ALA A 383 -0.34 -18.95 5.42
CA ALA A 383 -1.31 -19.55 4.51
C ALA A 383 -2.41 -18.56 4.05
N THR A 384 -2.03 -17.30 3.83
CA THR A 384 -2.96 -16.25 3.38
C THR A 384 -3.37 -16.51 1.94
N ALA A 385 -4.68 -16.60 1.72
CA ALA A 385 -5.27 -16.85 0.41
C ALA A 385 -5.24 -15.60 -0.47
N THR A 386 -4.86 -15.79 -1.73
CA THR A 386 -4.84 -14.74 -2.76
C THR A 386 -5.00 -15.36 -4.15
N VAL A 387 -5.03 -14.54 -5.20
CA VAL A 387 -5.07 -15.03 -6.59
C VAL A 387 -3.79 -15.79 -6.94
N HIS A 388 -3.90 -16.77 -7.82
CA HIS A 388 -2.73 -17.43 -8.38
C HIS A 388 -2.08 -16.54 -9.45
N SER A 389 -0.80 -16.20 -9.32
CA SER A 389 -0.14 -15.19 -10.16
C SER A 389 0.01 -15.55 -11.65
N THR A 390 -0.13 -16.83 -12.01
CA THR A 390 0.02 -17.32 -13.40
C THR A 390 -1.15 -18.16 -13.90
N ASN A 391 -2.07 -18.58 -13.02
CA ASN A 391 -3.30 -19.28 -13.38
C ASN A 391 -4.48 -18.34 -13.25
N ALA A 392 -5.20 -18.09 -14.33
CA ALA A 392 -6.27 -17.09 -14.39
C ALA A 392 -7.48 -17.36 -13.49
N THR A 393 -7.61 -18.55 -12.91
CA THR A 393 -8.77 -18.95 -12.08
C THR A 393 -8.37 -19.56 -10.73
N GLY A 394 -7.06 -19.73 -10.50
CA GLY A 394 -6.56 -20.43 -9.32
C GLY A 394 -6.43 -19.54 -8.08
N VAL A 395 -6.58 -20.14 -6.92
CA VAL A 395 -6.22 -19.55 -5.62
C VAL A 395 -4.84 -20.03 -5.22
N ALA A 396 -4.03 -19.14 -4.65
CA ALA A 396 -2.76 -19.45 -4.01
C ALA A 396 -2.85 -19.19 -2.51
N ALA A 397 -2.01 -19.85 -1.73
CA ALA A 397 -1.80 -19.52 -0.33
C ALA A 397 -0.31 -19.31 -0.10
N LEU A 398 0.05 -18.31 0.69
CA LEU A 398 1.42 -17.85 0.85
C LEU A 398 1.72 -17.44 2.28
N ASN A 399 3.01 -17.49 2.64
CA ASN A 399 3.51 -17.02 3.91
C ASN A 399 4.33 -15.74 3.74
N GLY A 400 4.14 -14.76 4.61
CA GLY A 400 4.93 -13.54 4.66
C GLY A 400 4.16 -12.36 5.27
N THR A 401 4.86 -11.45 5.93
CA THR A 401 4.32 -10.15 6.37
C THR A 401 3.83 -9.32 5.17
N SER A 402 4.33 -9.64 3.97
CA SER A 402 3.85 -9.07 2.71
C SER A 402 2.37 -9.34 2.45
N LEU A 403 1.76 -10.39 3.03
CA LEU A 403 0.34 -10.71 2.88
C LEU A 403 -0.51 -10.08 4.00
N SER A 404 0.07 -9.87 5.19
CA SER A 404 -0.58 -9.16 6.30
C SER A 404 -0.81 -7.69 5.95
N THR A 405 0.19 -7.06 5.36
CA THR A 405 0.17 -5.64 5.01
C THR A 405 -1.02 -5.24 4.12
N PRO A 406 -1.32 -5.91 3.00
CA PRO A 406 -2.49 -5.58 2.18
C PRO A 406 -3.82 -5.91 2.86
N LEU A 407 -3.91 -6.89 3.76
CA LEU A 407 -5.12 -7.11 4.57
C LEU A 407 -5.42 -5.90 5.44
N VAL A 408 -4.41 -5.39 6.15
CA VAL A 408 -4.55 -4.17 6.96
C VAL A 408 -4.87 -2.97 6.06
N ALA A 409 -4.17 -2.80 4.92
CA ALA A 409 -4.42 -1.69 4.00
C ALA A 409 -5.84 -1.67 3.45
N GLY A 410 -6.40 -2.84 3.11
CA GLY A 410 -7.78 -2.96 2.66
C GLY A 410 -8.79 -2.65 3.78
N ALA A 411 -8.54 -3.13 4.99
CA ALA A 411 -9.38 -2.79 6.14
C ALA A 411 -9.37 -1.27 6.40
N LEU A 412 -8.20 -0.62 6.30
CA LEU A 412 -8.11 0.82 6.43
C LEU A 412 -8.89 1.57 5.32
N ALA A 413 -8.96 1.02 4.12
CA ALA A 413 -9.80 1.61 3.07
C ALA A 413 -11.28 1.59 3.48
N CYS A 414 -11.77 0.50 4.03
CA CYS A 414 -13.15 0.41 4.55
C CYS A 414 -13.38 1.35 5.74
N ILE A 415 -12.43 1.46 6.67
CA ILE A 415 -12.50 2.41 7.77
C ILE A 415 -12.54 3.86 7.26
N LEU A 416 -11.72 4.20 6.27
CA LEU A 416 -11.69 5.55 5.70
C LEU A 416 -12.89 5.88 4.82
N GLU A 417 -13.54 4.90 4.23
CA GLU A 417 -14.84 5.07 3.60
C GLU A 417 -15.89 5.45 4.63
N ALA A 418 -15.94 4.74 5.77
CA ALA A 418 -16.82 5.04 6.89
C ALA A 418 -16.48 6.36 7.59
N ARG A 419 -15.18 6.66 7.69
CA ARG A 419 -14.63 7.76 8.51
C ARG A 419 -13.67 8.64 7.69
N PRO A 420 -14.14 9.33 6.64
CA PRO A 420 -13.28 10.09 5.73
C PRO A 420 -12.53 11.26 6.39
N GLU A 421 -12.98 11.70 7.57
CA GLU A 421 -12.37 12.80 8.34
C GLU A 421 -11.10 12.40 9.09
N LEU A 422 -10.85 11.10 9.34
CA LEU A 422 -9.72 10.65 10.15
C LEU A 422 -8.39 11.03 9.50
N GLY A 423 -7.60 11.87 10.16
CA GLY A 423 -6.21 12.13 9.82
C GLY A 423 -5.30 10.98 10.25
N VAL A 424 -4.02 11.01 9.82
CA VAL A 424 -3.05 9.93 10.10
C VAL A 424 -2.98 9.60 11.61
N GLY A 425 -2.84 10.62 12.46
CA GLY A 425 -2.71 10.42 13.90
C GLY A 425 -3.99 9.86 14.55
N ALA A 426 -5.16 10.40 14.21
CA ALA A 426 -6.44 9.94 14.76
C ALA A 426 -6.78 8.50 14.30
N LEU A 427 -6.46 8.16 13.05
CA LEU A 427 -6.61 6.79 12.56
C LEU A 427 -5.70 5.83 13.36
N ARG A 428 -4.42 6.17 13.53
CA ARG A 428 -3.49 5.34 14.32
C ARG A 428 -3.97 5.17 15.76
N GLU A 429 -4.50 6.22 16.39
CA GLU A 429 -5.08 6.15 17.73
C GLU A 429 -6.25 5.15 17.79
N ALA A 430 -7.19 5.23 16.84
CA ALA A 430 -8.31 4.30 16.78
C ALA A 430 -7.84 2.85 16.60
N LEU A 431 -6.94 2.61 15.64
CA LEU A 431 -6.40 1.28 15.35
C LEU A 431 -5.70 0.65 16.56
N PHE A 432 -4.89 1.41 17.29
CA PHE A 432 -4.08 0.90 18.39
C PHE A 432 -4.90 0.72 19.67
N ALA A 433 -5.91 1.56 19.87
CA ALA A 433 -6.80 1.45 21.02
C ALA A 433 -7.76 0.26 20.95
N THR A 434 -8.08 -0.20 19.74
CA THR A 434 -9.07 -1.25 19.52
C THR A 434 -8.47 -2.60 19.09
N ALA A 435 -7.17 -2.65 18.77
CA ALA A 435 -6.50 -3.90 18.45
C ALA A 435 -6.53 -4.89 19.64
N THR A 436 -6.31 -6.17 19.38
CA THR A 436 -6.49 -7.22 20.40
C THR A 436 -5.62 -7.10 21.65
N GLU A 437 -4.53 -6.34 21.58
CA GLU A 437 -3.56 -6.17 22.67
C GLU A 437 -3.19 -4.67 22.84
N PRO A 438 -4.14 -3.79 23.18
CA PRO A 438 -3.93 -2.34 23.18
C PRO A 438 -3.00 -1.82 24.29
N THR A 439 -2.34 -2.71 25.00
CA THR A 439 -1.36 -2.41 26.05
C THR A 439 0.08 -2.66 25.55
N SER A 440 1.07 -2.29 26.36
CA SER A 440 2.47 -2.41 25.96
C SER A 440 2.88 -3.83 25.58
N ASP A 441 3.59 -3.98 24.48
CA ASP A 441 4.33 -5.19 24.10
C ASP A 441 5.82 -5.02 24.48
N PRO A 442 6.28 -5.60 25.59
CA PRO A 442 7.65 -5.42 26.06
C PRO A 442 8.70 -6.16 25.22
N LEU A 443 8.27 -7.06 24.33
CA LEU A 443 9.15 -7.83 23.46
C LEU A 443 9.18 -7.28 22.02
N PHE A 444 8.34 -6.31 21.71
CA PHE A 444 8.21 -5.70 20.38
C PHE A 444 7.91 -6.69 19.24
N VAL A 445 7.24 -7.79 19.55
CA VAL A 445 6.90 -8.88 18.61
C VAL A 445 5.48 -8.73 18.07
N ARG A 446 4.55 -8.21 18.90
CA ARG A 446 3.11 -8.17 18.60
C ARG A 446 2.54 -6.76 18.46
N GLY A 447 3.26 -5.78 18.94
CA GLY A 447 2.80 -4.39 18.94
C GLY A 447 1.51 -4.20 19.74
N TYR A 448 0.48 -3.72 19.07
CA TYR A 448 -0.87 -3.58 19.64
C TYR A 448 -1.76 -4.79 19.35
N GLY A 449 -1.21 -5.82 18.68
CA GLY A 449 -1.93 -7.05 18.38
C GLY A 449 -2.61 -7.05 17.01
N ILE A 450 -3.64 -7.90 16.87
CA ILE A 450 -4.37 -8.08 15.62
C ILE A 450 -5.38 -6.94 15.46
N LEU A 451 -5.43 -6.37 14.25
CA LEU A 451 -6.40 -5.34 13.88
C LEU A 451 -7.83 -5.84 14.12
N GLN A 452 -8.69 -4.96 14.67
CA GLN A 452 -10.15 -5.13 14.76
C GLN A 452 -10.79 -3.98 13.98
N ALA A 453 -11.21 -4.28 12.74
CA ALA A 453 -11.53 -3.22 11.78
C ALA A 453 -12.85 -2.50 12.12
N ASP A 454 -13.89 -3.22 12.53
CA ASP A 454 -15.18 -2.63 12.90
C ASP A 454 -15.08 -1.80 14.19
N ASP A 455 -14.35 -2.31 15.18
CA ASP A 455 -14.07 -1.58 16.41
C ASP A 455 -13.31 -0.27 16.15
N ALA A 456 -12.30 -0.33 15.25
CA ALA A 456 -11.54 0.86 14.88
C ALA A 456 -12.37 1.90 14.13
N ALA A 457 -13.29 1.47 13.26
CA ALA A 457 -14.22 2.35 12.58
C ALA A 457 -15.22 2.98 13.57
N SER A 458 -15.67 2.21 14.56
CA SER A 458 -16.61 2.63 15.60
C SER A 458 -15.97 3.44 16.73
N PHE A 459 -14.64 3.49 16.82
CA PHE A 459 -13.90 4.13 17.90
C PHE A 459 -14.33 5.58 18.11
N GLY A 460 -14.78 5.89 19.34
CA GLY A 460 -15.28 7.22 19.71
C GLY A 460 -16.66 7.57 19.14
N ARG A 461 -17.39 6.60 18.57
CA ARG A 461 -18.78 6.72 18.13
C ARG A 461 -19.74 6.19 19.21
N ASN A 462 -21.01 6.56 19.09
CA ASN A 462 -22.08 5.96 19.89
C ASN A 462 -22.41 4.58 19.35
N GLU A 463 -22.62 3.59 20.20
CA GLU A 463 -22.97 2.21 19.79
C GLU A 463 -24.20 2.14 18.88
N GLY A 464 -25.14 3.07 19.00
CA GLY A 464 -26.31 3.18 18.11
C GLY A 464 -26.03 3.86 16.76
N ASP A 465 -24.85 4.42 16.51
CA ASP A 465 -24.43 5.01 15.23
C ASP A 465 -23.99 3.91 14.27
N LEU A 466 -24.98 3.24 13.66
CA LEU A 466 -24.75 2.04 12.86
C LEU A 466 -24.18 2.33 11.47
N ASN A 467 -24.44 3.51 10.93
CA ASN A 467 -23.90 3.98 9.67
C ASN A 467 -22.59 4.78 9.82
N LEU A 468 -22.12 4.98 11.06
CA LEU A 468 -20.90 5.66 11.43
C LEU A 468 -20.83 7.14 10.96
N ASP A 469 -21.98 7.81 10.75
CA ASP A 469 -22.05 9.21 10.33
C ASP A 469 -21.87 10.22 11.47
N GLY A 470 -21.84 9.75 12.72
CA GLY A 470 -21.63 10.52 13.93
C GLY A 470 -22.91 10.90 14.65
N THR A 471 -24.08 10.42 14.20
CA THR A 471 -25.37 10.73 14.82
C THR A 471 -26.28 9.50 14.87
N VAL A 472 -26.91 9.24 15.99
CA VAL A 472 -27.93 8.18 16.10
C VAL A 472 -29.29 8.73 15.70
N ASN A 473 -29.80 8.28 14.54
CA ASN A 473 -30.99 8.83 13.93
C ASN A 473 -31.85 7.77 13.18
N SER A 474 -32.76 8.23 12.31
CA SER A 474 -33.65 7.33 11.55
C SER A 474 -32.93 6.46 10.51
N LEU A 475 -31.72 6.80 10.09
CA LEU A 475 -30.94 5.99 9.15
C LEU A 475 -30.42 4.75 9.87
N ASP A 476 -29.92 4.91 11.11
CA ASP A 476 -29.47 3.80 11.94
C ASP A 476 -30.61 2.86 12.30
N LEU A 477 -31.77 3.42 12.63
CA LEU A 477 -32.98 2.64 12.86
C LEU A 477 -33.37 1.82 11.61
N ALA A 478 -33.23 2.39 10.42
CA ALA A 478 -33.52 1.68 9.17
C ALA A 478 -32.56 0.50 8.93
N LEU A 479 -31.28 0.68 9.25
CA LEU A 479 -30.26 -0.38 9.18
C LEU A 479 -30.57 -1.51 10.16
N LEU A 480 -30.85 -1.18 11.43
CA LEU A 480 -31.20 -2.16 12.44
C LEU A 480 -32.46 -2.95 12.05
N LEU A 481 -33.51 -2.27 11.58
CA LEU A 481 -34.75 -2.93 11.13
C LEU A 481 -34.54 -3.78 9.87
N GLY A 482 -33.61 -3.38 8.99
CA GLY A 482 -33.23 -4.14 7.81
C GLY A 482 -32.49 -5.44 8.13
N ALA A 483 -31.81 -5.49 9.25
CA ALA A 483 -31.05 -6.63 9.74
C ALA A 483 -31.82 -7.51 10.75
N TRP A 484 -33.09 -7.21 11.02
CA TRP A 484 -33.89 -7.85 12.06
C TRP A 484 -33.95 -9.37 11.92
N GLY A 485 -33.60 -10.11 12.98
CA GLY A 485 -33.58 -11.57 13.06
C GLY A 485 -32.26 -12.15 13.51
N GLY A 486 -32.10 -13.47 13.38
CA GLY A 486 -30.86 -14.15 13.78
C GLY A 486 -29.69 -13.80 12.88
N CYS A 487 -28.53 -13.55 13.50
CA CYS A 487 -27.28 -13.31 12.81
C CYS A 487 -26.78 -14.56 12.08
N ALA A 488 -26.30 -14.41 10.85
CA ALA A 488 -25.70 -15.50 10.09
C ALA A 488 -24.39 -16.00 10.73
N ALA A 489 -23.64 -15.08 11.36
CA ALA A 489 -22.48 -15.35 12.20
C ALA A 489 -22.48 -14.30 13.32
N CYS A 490 -22.47 -14.71 14.58
CA CYS A 490 -22.48 -13.77 15.71
C CYS A 490 -21.32 -12.78 15.68
N GLU A 491 -20.13 -13.27 15.35
CA GLU A 491 -18.89 -12.50 15.33
C GLU A 491 -18.83 -11.44 14.21
N ALA A 492 -19.76 -11.47 13.27
CA ALA A 492 -19.85 -10.54 12.14
C ALA A 492 -21.27 -9.96 12.00
N CYS A 493 -21.90 -9.61 13.11
CA CYS A 493 -23.24 -9.05 13.17
C CYS A 493 -23.20 -7.62 13.75
N PRO A 494 -22.83 -6.60 12.96
CA PRO A 494 -22.60 -5.24 13.46
C PRO A 494 -23.85 -4.51 13.94
N PHE A 495 -25.02 -5.12 13.82
CA PHE A 495 -26.32 -4.59 14.24
C PHE A 495 -26.88 -5.26 15.49
N ASP A 496 -26.20 -6.31 15.99
CA ASP A 496 -26.46 -6.98 17.27
C ASP A 496 -25.70 -6.22 18.36
N LEU A 497 -26.38 -5.31 19.02
CA LEU A 497 -25.77 -4.37 19.98
C LEU A 497 -25.66 -4.96 21.39
N ASP A 498 -26.42 -6.01 21.72
CA ASP A 498 -26.35 -6.68 23.02
C ASP A 498 -25.58 -8.00 23.03
N GLY A 499 -25.16 -8.46 21.83
CA GLY A 499 -24.30 -9.64 21.65
C GLY A 499 -25.02 -10.98 21.84
N ASP A 500 -26.33 -11.03 21.67
CA ASP A 500 -27.13 -12.25 21.87
C ASP A 500 -27.29 -13.10 20.61
N CYS A 501 -26.66 -12.69 19.48
CA CYS A 501 -26.73 -13.31 18.16
C CYS A 501 -28.06 -13.14 17.43
N GLU A 502 -28.89 -12.20 17.84
CA GLU A 502 -30.16 -11.86 17.22
C GLU A 502 -30.36 -10.33 17.21
N VAL A 503 -30.54 -9.72 16.05
CA VAL A 503 -30.94 -8.31 15.96
C VAL A 503 -32.43 -8.21 16.31
N GLY A 504 -32.75 -7.62 17.48
CA GLY A 504 -34.08 -7.67 18.06
C GLY A 504 -34.51 -6.43 18.83
N ALA A 505 -35.40 -6.64 19.78
CA ALA A 505 -35.98 -5.56 20.57
C ALA A 505 -34.99 -4.95 21.59
N SER A 506 -34.00 -5.73 22.03
CA SER A 506 -32.96 -5.29 22.94
C SER A 506 -32.06 -4.29 22.24
N ASP A 507 -31.62 -4.60 21.01
CA ASP A 507 -30.79 -3.74 20.17
C ASP A 507 -31.49 -2.44 19.82
N LEU A 508 -32.79 -2.54 19.47
CA LEU A 508 -33.63 -1.37 19.25
C LEU A 508 -33.66 -0.47 20.51
N SER A 509 -33.69 -1.07 21.69
CA SER A 509 -33.69 -0.31 22.94
C SER A 509 -32.36 0.40 23.18
N LEU A 510 -31.25 -0.26 22.86
CA LEU A 510 -29.89 0.32 22.94
C LEU A 510 -29.73 1.46 21.93
N LEU A 511 -30.13 1.27 20.68
CA LEU A 511 -30.12 2.30 19.65
C LEU A 511 -30.94 3.53 20.09
N LEU A 512 -32.18 3.33 20.58
CA LEU A 512 -33.04 4.41 21.04
C LEU A 512 -32.49 5.13 22.30
N GLY A 513 -31.69 4.44 23.10
CA GLY A 513 -30.97 5.00 24.23
C GLY A 513 -29.93 6.05 23.83
N GLY A 514 -29.31 5.86 22.64
CA GLY A 514 -28.38 6.79 22.03
C GLY A 514 -29.02 7.85 21.12
N TRP A 515 -30.38 7.84 20.97
CA TRP A 515 -31.06 8.67 20.00
C TRP A 515 -30.85 10.17 20.22
N GLU A 516 -30.16 10.79 19.31
CA GLU A 516 -30.02 12.22 19.24
C GLU A 516 -31.25 12.80 18.56
N GLY A 517 -32.28 13.12 19.38
CA GLY A 517 -33.51 13.72 18.87
C GLY A 517 -33.19 14.94 18.05
N GLY A 518 -33.48 14.88 16.75
CA GLY A 518 -33.15 15.92 15.80
C GLY A 518 -33.49 17.30 16.31
N SER A 519 -32.50 18.10 16.62
CA SER A 519 -32.65 19.54 16.58
C SER A 519 -32.99 19.87 15.14
N THR A 520 -34.27 20.04 14.86
CA THR A 520 -34.75 20.66 13.60
C THR A 520 -33.94 21.89 13.30
N PRO A 521 -33.49 22.05 12.02
CA PRO A 521 -32.68 23.18 11.59
C PRO A 521 -33.35 24.54 11.81
#